data_0cbdd7f7b3fbd664092fb89a3d81ec30
#
_entry.id   0cbdd7f7b3fbd664092fb89a3d81ec30
#
_cell.length_a   1.000
_cell.length_b   1.000
_cell.length_c   1.000
_cell.angle_alpha   90.00
_cell.angle_beta   90.00
_cell.angle_gamma   90.00
#
_symmetry.space_group_name_H-M   'P 1'
#
loop_
_entity.id
_entity.type
_entity.pdbx_description
1 polymer ?
#
loop_
_entity_poly.entity_id
_entity_poly.type
_entity_poly.pdbx_seq_one_letter_code
_entity_poly.pdbx_strand_id
1 'polypeptide(L)'
;MLADSQPRPRLRRRLTSLVYEGILVFGVAFIAAYLFLALTQSKYPIAAPMRYLFQLYMFATVGLYFVWCWRHGGQTLPMKTWKIRLVAKDGGAPSPARAWWRYALVWISLAPALALYAWGVRWGLALIVLPFLWPLLDRERLFLHDRLAGTRLISVH
;
A
#
# COMPACT_ATOMS: atom_id res chain seq x y z
N MET A 1 15.52 -19.19 9.78
CA MET A 1 16.92 -19.09 9.32
C MET A 1 17.10 -19.07 7.81
N LEU A 2 16.28 -19.73 6.99
CA LEU A 2 16.36 -19.73 5.50
C LEU A 2 15.93 -18.42 4.81
N ALA A 3 15.15 -17.60 5.48
CA ALA A 3 14.59 -16.38 4.88
C ALA A 3 15.57 -15.20 4.85
N ASP A 4 16.65 -15.25 5.62
CA ASP A 4 17.65 -14.16 5.71
C ASP A 4 18.69 -14.21 4.59
N SER A 5 18.81 -15.35 3.90
CA SER A 5 19.73 -15.56 2.79
C SER A 5 19.20 -15.10 1.42
N GLN A 6 17.93 -14.73 1.32
CA GLN A 6 17.36 -14.33 0.03
C GLN A 6 17.71 -12.87 -0.33
N PRO A 7 18.19 -12.63 -1.58
CA PRO A 7 18.61 -11.30 -1.99
C PRO A 7 17.45 -10.30 -1.96
N ARG A 8 17.71 -9.16 -1.35
CA ARG A 8 16.74 -8.05 -1.28
C ARG A 8 16.70 -7.32 -2.63
N PRO A 9 15.53 -6.96 -3.14
CA PRO A 9 15.43 -6.20 -4.39
C PRO A 9 16.02 -4.80 -4.22
N ARG A 10 16.75 -4.34 -5.25
CA ARG A 10 17.32 -2.99 -5.30
C ARG A 10 16.21 -1.95 -5.13
N LEU A 11 16.53 -0.79 -4.53
CA LEU A 11 15.54 0.27 -4.28
C LEU A 11 14.82 0.72 -5.56
N ARG A 12 15.55 0.85 -6.67
CA ARG A 12 14.95 1.17 -7.98
C ARG A 12 13.81 0.21 -8.36
N ARG A 13 14.02 -1.11 -8.25
CA ARG A 13 12.99 -2.11 -8.55
C ARG A 13 11.76 -1.97 -7.67
N ARG A 14 11.94 -1.61 -6.40
CA ARG A 14 10.81 -1.38 -5.48
C ARG A 14 10.04 -0.13 -5.86
N LEU A 15 10.74 0.97 -6.15
CA LEU A 15 10.10 2.25 -6.55
C LEU A 15 9.37 2.13 -7.88
N THR A 16 9.96 1.48 -8.90
CA THR A 16 9.26 1.22 -10.16
C THR A 16 8.04 0.33 -9.95
N SER A 17 8.14 -0.74 -9.15
CA SER A 17 6.99 -1.56 -8.79
C SER A 17 5.89 -0.74 -8.13
N LEU A 18 6.21 0.21 -7.23
CA LEU A 18 5.24 1.10 -6.60
C LEU A 18 4.55 2.04 -7.59
N VAL A 19 5.27 2.56 -8.59
CA VAL A 19 4.65 3.40 -9.63
C VAL A 19 3.63 2.60 -10.44
N TYR A 20 3.98 1.39 -10.88
CA TYR A 20 3.04 0.50 -11.58
C TYR A 20 1.87 0.08 -10.67
N GLU A 21 2.13 -0.14 -9.39
CA GLU A 21 1.10 -0.42 -8.39
C GLU A 21 0.10 0.74 -8.29
N GLY A 22 0.60 1.98 -8.27
CA GLY A 22 -0.23 3.19 -8.25
C GLY A 22 -1.17 3.26 -9.45
N ILE A 23 -0.68 2.95 -10.66
CA ILE A 23 -1.50 2.92 -11.89
C ILE A 23 -2.59 1.84 -11.78
N LEU A 24 -2.23 0.64 -11.32
CA LEU A 24 -3.18 -0.47 -11.21
C LEU A 24 -4.22 -0.20 -10.11
N VAL A 25 -3.79 0.29 -8.95
CA VAL A 25 -4.69 0.67 -7.85
C VAL A 25 -5.62 1.80 -8.27
N PHE A 26 -5.13 2.77 -9.05
CA PHE A 26 -5.98 3.81 -9.63
C PHE A 26 -7.11 3.20 -10.48
N GLY A 27 -6.81 2.22 -11.35
CA GLY A 27 -7.84 1.52 -12.14
C GLY A 27 -8.85 0.78 -11.25
N VAL A 28 -8.39 0.03 -10.25
CA VAL A 28 -9.27 -0.65 -9.28
C VAL A 28 -10.14 0.34 -8.52
N ALA A 29 -9.55 1.42 -8.03
CA ALA A 29 -10.24 2.47 -7.29
C ALA A 29 -11.26 3.19 -8.18
N PHE A 30 -10.92 3.46 -9.44
CA PHE A 30 -11.84 4.10 -10.40
C PHE A 30 -13.08 3.24 -10.65
N ILE A 31 -12.90 1.94 -10.91
CA ILE A 31 -14.02 1.01 -11.12
C ILE A 31 -14.87 0.91 -9.85
N ALA A 32 -14.23 0.78 -8.68
CA ALA A 32 -14.94 0.71 -7.40
C ALA A 32 -15.75 1.98 -7.13
N ALA A 33 -15.16 3.15 -7.36
CA ALA A 33 -15.83 4.43 -7.19
C ALA A 33 -17.03 4.57 -8.14
N TYR A 34 -16.85 4.21 -9.40
CA TYR A 34 -17.92 4.21 -10.39
C TYR A 34 -19.09 3.31 -9.96
N LEU A 35 -18.79 2.08 -9.54
CA LEU A 35 -19.81 1.13 -9.07
C LEU A 35 -20.57 1.69 -7.84
N PHE A 36 -19.84 2.25 -6.86
CA PHE A 36 -20.47 2.85 -5.69
C PHE A 36 -21.45 3.98 -6.08
N LEU A 37 -20.98 4.91 -6.90
CA LEU A 37 -21.80 6.06 -7.32
C LEU A 37 -23.01 5.63 -8.16
N ALA A 38 -22.82 4.65 -9.06
CA ALA A 38 -23.89 4.10 -9.88
C ALA A 38 -24.96 3.40 -9.04
N LEU A 39 -24.56 2.58 -8.06
CA LEU A 39 -25.48 1.84 -7.21
C LEU A 39 -26.20 2.74 -6.20
N THR A 40 -25.53 3.74 -5.65
CA THR A 40 -26.11 4.66 -4.66
C THR A 40 -26.83 5.85 -5.30
N GLN A 41 -26.71 6.02 -6.62
CA GLN A 41 -27.23 7.19 -7.37
C GLN A 41 -26.78 8.53 -6.76
N SER A 42 -25.62 8.53 -6.10
CA SER A 42 -25.10 9.70 -5.41
C SER A 42 -24.63 10.76 -6.40
N LYS A 43 -25.10 12.00 -6.23
CA LYS A 43 -24.68 13.16 -7.03
C LYS A 43 -23.48 13.84 -6.35
N TYR A 44 -22.60 14.41 -7.16
CA TYR A 44 -21.51 15.23 -6.64
C TYR A 44 -22.02 16.68 -6.35
N PRO A 45 -21.62 17.30 -5.22
CA PRO A 45 -20.81 16.78 -4.12
C PRO A 45 -21.57 15.78 -3.25
N ILE A 46 -20.88 14.69 -2.85
CA ILE A 46 -21.49 13.63 -2.03
C ILE A 46 -21.79 14.18 -0.64
N ALA A 47 -23.03 14.01 -0.16
CA ALA A 47 -23.47 14.41 1.18
C ALA A 47 -22.65 13.75 2.30
N ALA A 48 -22.51 14.42 3.43
CA ALA A 48 -21.60 14.02 4.51
C ALA A 48 -21.73 12.54 4.95
N PRO A 49 -22.90 11.97 5.26
CA PRO A 49 -22.99 10.58 5.70
C PRO A 49 -22.57 9.60 4.60
N MET A 50 -22.99 9.83 3.35
CA MET A 50 -22.64 9.00 2.20
C MET A 50 -21.16 9.12 1.85
N ARG A 51 -20.54 10.28 2.08
CA ARG A 51 -19.10 10.49 1.88
C ARG A 51 -18.26 9.62 2.81
N TYR A 52 -18.63 9.49 4.08
CA TYR A 52 -17.91 8.60 5.01
C TYR A 52 -18.07 7.13 4.62
N LEU A 53 -19.26 6.73 4.19
CA LEU A 53 -19.48 5.37 3.67
C LEU A 53 -18.65 5.12 2.42
N PHE A 54 -18.58 6.06 1.49
CA PHE A 54 -17.73 5.99 0.30
C PHE A 54 -16.26 5.84 0.66
N GLN A 55 -15.76 6.63 1.60
CA GLN A 55 -14.36 6.54 2.06
C GLN A 55 -14.05 5.18 2.68
N LEU A 56 -14.94 4.67 3.54
CA LEU A 56 -14.80 3.34 4.13
C LEU A 56 -14.82 2.23 3.08
N TYR A 57 -15.76 2.32 2.14
CA TYR A 57 -15.85 1.39 1.01
C TYR A 57 -14.57 1.38 0.17
N MET A 58 -14.04 2.54 -0.19
CA MET A 58 -12.79 2.67 -0.94
C MET A 58 -11.60 2.11 -0.18
N PHE A 59 -11.48 2.43 1.11
CA PHE A 59 -10.44 1.89 1.98
C PHE A 59 -10.51 0.37 2.06
N ALA A 60 -11.70 -0.19 2.25
CA ALA A 60 -11.90 -1.63 2.33
C ALA A 60 -11.60 -2.32 0.99
N THR A 61 -12.05 -1.77 -0.14
CA THR A 61 -11.85 -2.36 -1.47
C THR A 61 -10.37 -2.44 -1.84
N VAL A 62 -9.64 -1.34 -1.67
CA VAL A 62 -8.20 -1.32 -1.94
C VAL A 62 -7.46 -2.21 -0.94
N GLY A 63 -7.87 -2.21 0.32
CA GLY A 63 -7.29 -3.09 1.35
C GLY A 63 -7.48 -4.57 1.03
N LEU A 64 -8.69 -4.97 0.63
CA LEU A 64 -8.99 -6.35 0.20
C LEU A 64 -8.15 -6.77 -1.00
N TYR A 65 -7.98 -5.90 -2.00
CA TYR A 65 -7.10 -6.17 -3.13
C TYR A 65 -5.67 -6.49 -2.66
N PHE A 66 -5.07 -5.64 -1.83
CA PHE A 66 -3.70 -5.85 -1.34
C PHE A 66 -3.58 -7.09 -0.46
N VAL A 67 -4.47 -7.24 0.52
CA VAL A 67 -4.45 -8.36 1.46
C VAL A 67 -4.62 -9.70 0.71
N TRP A 68 -5.53 -9.73 -0.26
CA TRP A 68 -5.74 -10.91 -1.09
C TRP A 68 -4.48 -11.27 -1.89
N CYS A 69 -3.87 -10.31 -2.58
CA CYS A 69 -2.65 -10.51 -3.36
C CYS A 69 -1.48 -10.98 -2.48
N TRP A 70 -1.29 -10.35 -1.32
CA TRP A 70 -0.18 -10.70 -0.44
C TRP A 70 -0.34 -12.07 0.22
N ARG A 71 -1.55 -12.53 0.42
CA ARG A 71 -1.83 -13.86 0.97
C ARG A 71 -1.77 -14.96 -0.10
N HIS A 72 -2.24 -14.69 -1.31
CA HIS A 72 -2.28 -15.65 -2.41
C HIS A 72 -1.07 -15.48 -3.34
N GLY A 73 0.11 -15.81 -2.84
CA GLY A 73 1.36 -15.78 -3.61
C GLY A 73 2.35 -14.69 -3.19
N GLY A 74 1.95 -13.78 -2.30
CA GLY A 74 2.85 -12.72 -1.79
C GLY A 74 3.16 -11.62 -2.80
N GLN A 75 2.42 -11.54 -3.91
CA GLN A 75 2.73 -10.65 -5.03
C GLN A 75 1.46 -10.03 -5.61
N THR A 76 1.51 -8.72 -5.82
CA THR A 76 0.58 -8.03 -6.73
C THR A 76 1.04 -8.23 -8.18
N LEU A 77 0.23 -7.82 -9.14
CA LEU A 77 0.60 -7.93 -10.55
C LEU A 77 1.90 -7.17 -10.88
N PRO A 78 2.09 -5.89 -10.47
CA PRO A 78 3.36 -5.21 -10.61
C PRO A 78 4.52 -5.94 -9.91
N MET A 79 4.31 -6.45 -8.70
CA MET A 79 5.35 -7.20 -8.00
C MET A 79 5.80 -8.47 -8.75
N LYS A 80 4.88 -9.15 -9.46
CA LYS A 80 5.22 -10.28 -10.33
C LYS A 80 6.12 -9.85 -11.49
N THR A 81 5.76 -8.77 -12.17
CA THR A 81 6.56 -8.20 -13.28
C THR A 81 7.97 -7.85 -12.84
N TRP A 82 8.12 -7.28 -11.66
CA TRP A 82 9.42 -6.88 -11.11
C TRP A 82 10.09 -7.98 -10.28
N LYS A 83 9.53 -9.21 -10.27
CA LYS A 83 10.07 -10.37 -9.54
C LYS A 83 10.35 -10.03 -8.07
N ILE A 84 9.39 -9.41 -7.40
CA ILE A 84 9.42 -9.05 -5.99
C ILE A 84 8.31 -9.81 -5.28
N ARG A 85 8.59 -10.33 -4.10
CA ARG A 85 7.60 -11.02 -3.26
C ARG A 85 7.62 -10.48 -1.84
N LEU A 86 6.44 -10.31 -1.27
CA LEU A 86 6.24 -10.01 0.14
C LEU A 86 6.24 -11.31 0.94
N VAL A 87 7.05 -11.34 1.98
CA VAL A 87 7.09 -12.45 2.94
C VAL A 87 7.08 -11.90 4.37
N ALA A 88 6.61 -12.69 5.30
CA ALA A 88 6.75 -12.42 6.71
C ALA A 88 8.23 -12.66 7.14
N LYS A 89 8.62 -12.21 8.33
CA LYS A 89 9.98 -12.41 8.85
C LYS A 89 10.39 -13.88 8.92
N ASP A 90 9.45 -14.78 9.15
CA ASP A 90 9.61 -16.23 9.14
C ASP A 90 9.78 -16.84 7.74
N GLY A 91 9.60 -16.05 6.68
CA GLY A 91 9.73 -16.45 5.28
C GLY A 91 8.44 -16.97 4.65
N GLY A 92 7.39 -17.15 5.43
CA GLY A 92 6.08 -17.59 4.96
C GLY A 92 5.20 -16.45 4.41
N ALA A 93 3.99 -16.78 3.98
CA ALA A 93 2.98 -15.80 3.62
C ALA A 93 2.55 -15.00 4.87
N PRO A 94 2.31 -13.69 4.78
CA PRO A 94 1.85 -12.92 5.92
C PRO A 94 0.44 -13.39 6.37
N SER A 95 0.20 -13.44 7.69
CA SER A 95 -1.13 -13.70 8.23
C SER A 95 -2.11 -12.60 7.80
N PRO A 96 -3.44 -12.84 7.79
CA PRO A 96 -4.43 -11.82 7.45
C PRO A 96 -4.28 -10.55 8.28
N ALA A 97 -4.15 -10.70 9.59
CA ALA A 97 -3.97 -9.59 10.52
C ALA A 97 -2.70 -8.76 10.20
N ARG A 98 -1.58 -9.44 9.90
CA ARG A 98 -0.33 -8.79 9.54
C ARG A 98 -0.43 -8.05 8.20
N ALA A 99 -1.14 -8.62 7.22
CA ALA A 99 -1.37 -7.99 5.93
C ALA A 99 -2.25 -6.73 6.07
N TRP A 100 -3.34 -6.79 6.84
CA TRP A 100 -4.18 -5.64 7.15
C TRP A 100 -3.41 -4.58 7.93
N TRP A 101 -2.63 -4.99 8.92
CA TRP A 101 -1.80 -4.07 9.70
C TRP A 101 -0.79 -3.35 8.81
N ARG A 102 -0.14 -4.07 7.90
CA ARG A 102 0.77 -3.48 6.91
C ARG A 102 0.06 -2.44 6.05
N TYR A 103 -1.14 -2.74 5.56
CA TYR A 103 -1.95 -1.82 4.78
C TYR A 103 -2.33 -0.57 5.59
N ALA A 104 -2.78 -0.73 6.83
CA ALA A 104 -3.10 0.38 7.71
C ALA A 104 -1.87 1.27 8.00
N LEU A 105 -0.69 0.67 8.20
CA LEU A 105 0.55 1.40 8.44
C LEU A 105 0.96 2.30 7.25
N VAL A 106 0.66 1.90 6.01
CA VAL A 106 0.88 2.78 4.85
C VAL A 106 0.03 4.04 5.00
N TRP A 107 -1.25 3.92 5.32
CA TRP A 107 -2.14 5.06 5.52
C TRP A 107 -1.75 5.91 6.72
N ILE A 108 -1.38 5.28 7.84
CA ILE A 108 -0.89 5.98 9.04
C ILE A 108 0.38 6.78 8.71
N SER A 109 1.29 6.23 7.89
CA SER A 109 2.51 6.94 7.51
C SER A 109 2.25 8.11 6.55
N LEU A 110 1.14 8.09 5.82
CA LEU A 110 0.72 9.17 4.93
C LEU A 110 -0.18 10.21 5.64
N ALA A 111 -0.77 9.84 6.78
CA ALA A 111 -1.74 10.67 7.48
C ALA A 111 -1.21 12.09 7.83
N PRO A 112 0.03 12.30 8.29
CA PRO A 112 0.55 13.64 8.58
C PRO A 112 0.58 14.54 7.34
N ALA A 113 0.98 14.01 6.19
CA ALA A 113 1.01 14.74 4.93
C ALA A 113 -0.39 15.17 4.48
N LEU A 114 -1.35 14.24 4.60
CA LEU A 114 -2.76 14.49 4.25
C LEU A 114 -3.42 15.48 5.20
N ALA A 115 -3.11 15.40 6.51
CA ALA A 115 -3.62 16.33 7.51
C ALA A 115 -3.12 17.76 7.25
N LEU A 116 -1.83 17.94 6.99
CA LEU A 116 -1.26 19.25 6.68
C LEU A 116 -1.88 19.83 5.40
N TYR A 117 -2.08 19.01 4.38
CA TYR A 117 -2.76 19.43 3.16
C TYR A 117 -4.21 19.87 3.44
N ALA A 118 -4.94 19.14 4.27
CA ALA A 118 -6.31 19.47 4.65
C ALA A 118 -6.39 20.80 5.44
N TRP A 119 -5.35 21.17 6.17
CA TRP A 119 -5.20 22.47 6.85
C TRP A 119 -4.70 23.59 5.94
N GLY A 120 -4.62 23.36 4.63
CA GLY A 120 -4.21 24.36 3.64
C GLY A 120 -2.70 24.49 3.43
N VAL A 121 -1.90 23.66 4.09
CA VAL A 121 -0.44 23.63 3.91
C VAL A 121 -0.09 22.78 2.68
N ARG A 122 -0.07 23.39 1.52
CA ARG A 122 0.17 22.68 0.24
C ARG A 122 1.49 21.91 0.21
N TRP A 123 2.53 22.43 0.85
CA TRP A 123 3.83 21.74 0.97
C TRP A 123 3.78 20.46 1.82
N GLY A 124 2.70 20.26 2.58
CA GLY A 124 2.46 19.01 3.31
C GLY A 124 2.48 17.79 2.39
N LEU A 125 2.07 17.92 1.13
CA LEU A 125 2.13 16.82 0.15
C LEU A 125 3.57 16.33 -0.13
N ALA A 126 4.58 17.17 0.03
CA ALA A 126 5.97 16.74 -0.10
C ALA A 126 6.36 15.68 0.94
N LEU A 127 5.70 15.67 2.10
CA LEU A 127 5.92 14.68 3.16
C LEU A 127 5.46 13.27 2.76
N ILE A 128 4.63 13.12 1.72
CA ILE A 128 4.23 11.81 1.19
C ILE A 128 5.45 10.99 0.76
N VAL A 129 6.53 11.67 0.34
CA VAL A 129 7.75 11.01 -0.12
C VAL A 129 8.57 10.42 1.04
N LEU A 130 8.47 10.96 2.25
CA LEU A 130 9.30 10.55 3.39
C LEU A 130 9.22 9.05 3.75
N PRO A 131 8.03 8.41 3.85
CA PRO A 131 7.96 6.98 4.13
C PRO A 131 8.64 6.12 3.06
N PHE A 132 8.72 6.61 1.82
CA PHE A 132 9.36 5.90 0.71
C PHE A 132 10.88 6.17 0.65
N LEU A 133 11.36 7.25 1.27
CA LEU A 133 12.79 7.53 1.45
C LEU A 133 13.37 6.87 2.70
N TRP A 134 12.53 6.39 3.62
CA TRP A 134 12.95 5.72 4.85
C TRP A 134 14.01 4.63 4.63
N PRO A 135 13.97 3.79 3.56
CA PRO A 135 14.99 2.79 3.29
C PRO A 135 16.40 3.34 3.07
N LEU A 136 16.57 4.62 2.83
CA LEU A 136 17.89 5.27 2.72
C LEU A 136 18.53 5.45 4.10
N LEU A 137 17.72 5.59 5.15
CA LEU A 137 18.14 5.79 6.54
C LEU A 137 18.15 4.46 7.33
N ASP A 138 17.37 3.49 6.90
CA ASP A 138 17.24 2.22 7.60
C ASP A 138 18.41 1.28 7.31
N ARG A 139 19.03 0.73 8.36
CA ARG A 139 20.14 -0.24 8.23
C ARG A 139 19.78 -1.48 7.42
N GLU A 140 18.53 -1.93 7.52
CA GLU A 140 18.02 -3.08 6.79
C GLU A 140 17.40 -2.69 5.43
N ARG A 141 17.38 -1.40 5.10
CA ARG A 141 16.77 -0.85 3.88
C ARG A 141 15.31 -1.27 3.68
N LEU A 142 14.55 -1.44 4.78
CA LEU A 142 13.13 -1.74 4.75
C LEU A 142 12.32 -0.45 4.69
N PHE A 143 11.14 -0.51 4.08
CA PHE A 143 10.17 0.57 4.24
C PHE A 143 9.66 0.59 5.67
N LEU A 144 9.26 1.76 6.17
CA LEU A 144 8.75 1.93 7.53
C LEU A 144 7.60 0.97 7.85
N HIS A 145 6.62 0.88 6.98
CA HIS A 145 5.48 -0.03 7.13
C HIS A 145 5.88 -1.52 7.08
N ASP A 146 6.90 -1.88 6.32
CA ASP A 146 7.41 -3.26 6.28
C ASP A 146 8.08 -3.64 7.60
N ARG A 147 8.88 -2.72 8.15
CA ARG A 147 9.57 -2.92 9.44
C ARG A 147 8.57 -3.09 10.59
N LEU A 148 7.57 -2.21 10.66
CA LEU A 148 6.56 -2.21 11.72
C LEU A 148 5.57 -3.40 11.59
N ALA A 149 5.27 -3.83 10.37
CA ALA A 149 4.41 -4.99 10.13
C ALA A 149 5.14 -6.33 10.27
N GLY A 150 6.46 -6.33 10.44
CA GLY A 150 7.25 -7.56 10.48
C GLY A 150 7.23 -8.34 9.17
N THR A 151 7.24 -7.61 8.04
CA THR A 151 7.29 -8.13 6.68
C THR A 151 8.55 -7.66 5.97
N ARG A 152 8.88 -8.29 4.85
CA ARG A 152 9.99 -7.88 3.99
C ARG A 152 9.74 -8.23 2.54
N LEU A 153 10.39 -7.48 1.64
CA LEU A 153 10.39 -7.75 0.21
C LEU A 153 11.64 -8.55 -0.16
N ILE A 154 11.46 -9.63 -0.89
CA ILE A 154 12.52 -10.49 -1.41
C ILE A 154 12.49 -10.49 -2.93
N SER A 155 13.66 -10.76 -3.57
CA SER A 155 13.73 -11.02 -5.00
C SER A 155 13.39 -12.48 -5.27
N VAL A 156 12.55 -12.74 -6.28
CA VAL A 156 12.31 -14.08 -6.84
C VAL A 156 12.90 -14.15 -8.24
N HIS A 157 13.41 -15.32 -8.59
CA HIS A 157 14.00 -15.58 -9.91
C HIS A 157 12.94 -15.94 -10.93
#